data_b26b5f2507844fdc873be068c9412cd6
#
_entry.id   b26b5f2507844fdc873be068c9412cd6
#
_cell.length_a   1.000
_cell.length_b   1.000
_cell.length_c   1.000
_cell.angle_alpha   90.00
_cell.angle_beta   90.00
_cell.angle_gamma   90.00
#
_symmetry.space_group_name_H-M   'P 1'
#
loop_
_entity.id
_entity.type
_entity.pdbx_description
1 polymer ?
#
loop_
_entity_poly.entity_id
_entity_poly.type
_entity_poly.pdbx_seq_one_letter_code
_entity_poly.pdbx_strand_id
1 'polypeptide(L)'
;NELNLQKETIVFFCSDNGASNRFENSLNSSGKLRGQKRSMYEGGLRVPLIVKWPDKIRAGRTSDLPVYFPDIFPTLAELANINTGMKKMDGISFLPELTDKKKQEKHNYMYWELPIYEWSKREYSGKLQQAVRHDQWKMVRHNDEKPWELYNLSRDPAESNNIAEKHPEIIEEMNQWVERNRLNMI
;
A
#
# COMPACT_ATOMS: atom_id res chain seq x y z
N ASN A 1 -0.13 -31.85 -5.49
CA ASN A 1 -1.04 -32.50 -6.44
C ASN A 1 -1.74 -33.75 -5.86
N GLU A 2 -1.23 -34.33 -4.77
CA GLU A 2 -1.76 -35.58 -4.18
C GLU A 2 -3.21 -35.47 -3.73
N LEU A 3 -3.65 -34.31 -3.28
CA LEU A 3 -5.02 -34.09 -2.78
C LEU A 3 -6.00 -33.54 -3.83
N ASN A 4 -5.55 -33.25 -5.06
CA ASN A 4 -6.35 -32.66 -6.13
C ASN A 4 -7.07 -31.32 -5.77
N LEU A 5 -6.55 -30.57 -4.80
CA LEU A 5 -7.15 -29.33 -4.30
C LEU A 5 -6.75 -28.07 -5.10
N GLN A 6 -6.01 -28.19 -6.19
CA GLN A 6 -5.47 -27.02 -6.93
C GLN A 6 -6.56 -26.03 -7.39
N LYS A 7 -7.69 -26.55 -7.85
CA LYS A 7 -8.80 -25.72 -8.34
C LYS A 7 -9.61 -25.06 -7.22
N GLU A 8 -9.56 -25.65 -6.04
CA GLU A 8 -10.26 -25.20 -4.84
C GLU A 8 -9.36 -24.32 -3.94
N THR A 9 -8.10 -24.09 -4.34
CA THR A 9 -7.13 -23.34 -3.55
C THR A 9 -6.72 -22.06 -4.26
N ILE A 10 -6.97 -20.90 -3.63
CA ILE A 10 -6.38 -19.63 -3.99
C ILE A 10 -5.05 -19.45 -3.24
N VAL A 11 -4.03 -19.00 -3.95
CA VAL A 11 -2.70 -18.73 -3.40
C VAL A 11 -2.36 -17.28 -3.62
N PHE A 12 -2.06 -16.56 -2.53
CA PHE A 12 -1.49 -15.21 -2.55
C PHE A 12 -0.01 -15.30 -2.23
N PHE A 13 0.82 -14.67 -3.03
CA PHE A 13 2.23 -14.47 -2.77
C PHE A 13 2.54 -12.98 -2.76
N CYS A 14 3.02 -12.47 -1.65
CA CYS A 14 3.41 -11.07 -1.48
C CYS A 14 4.55 -10.94 -0.47
N SER A 15 5.20 -9.78 -0.45
CA SER A 15 6.05 -9.37 0.68
C SER A 15 5.23 -8.53 1.66
N ASP A 16 5.58 -8.57 2.94
CA ASP A 16 4.94 -7.79 4.01
C ASP A 16 5.34 -6.31 3.97
N ASN A 17 6.49 -5.99 3.38
CA ASN A 17 7.06 -4.64 3.26
C ASN A 17 8.15 -4.60 2.18
N GLY A 18 8.63 -3.41 1.85
CA GLY A 18 9.71 -3.21 0.91
C GLY A 18 11.02 -3.88 1.32
N ALA A 19 11.97 -3.95 0.39
CA ALA A 19 13.24 -4.63 0.57
C ALA A 19 14.03 -4.15 1.79
N SER A 20 14.73 -5.06 2.45
CA SER A 20 15.63 -4.72 3.55
C SER A 20 16.91 -4.09 3.01
N ASN A 21 17.42 -3.04 3.70
CA ASN A 21 18.69 -2.40 3.38
C ASN A 21 19.91 -3.35 3.44
N ARG A 22 19.79 -4.47 4.16
CA ARG A 22 20.88 -5.47 4.23
C ARG A 22 21.25 -6.07 2.88
N PHE A 23 20.28 -6.10 1.93
CA PHE A 23 20.43 -6.75 0.62
C PHE A 23 20.30 -5.78 -0.55
N GLU A 24 20.08 -4.49 -0.29
CA GLU A 24 19.79 -3.48 -1.30
C GLU A 24 20.88 -3.42 -2.37
N ASN A 25 22.14 -3.36 -1.96
CA ASN A 25 23.28 -3.27 -2.87
C ASN A 25 23.54 -4.56 -3.67
N SER A 26 23.10 -5.71 -3.17
CA SER A 26 23.37 -7.01 -3.79
C SER A 26 22.25 -7.47 -4.73
N LEU A 27 20.99 -7.16 -4.40
CA LEU A 27 19.84 -7.71 -5.10
C LEU A 27 19.04 -6.65 -5.87
N ASN A 28 19.29 -5.36 -5.64
CA ASN A 28 18.49 -4.25 -6.20
C ASN A 28 16.97 -4.49 -6.11
N SER A 29 16.51 -4.98 -4.95
CA SER A 29 15.16 -5.52 -4.79
C SER A 29 14.06 -4.47 -4.88
N SER A 30 14.37 -3.19 -4.63
CA SER A 30 13.44 -2.05 -4.85
C SER A 30 13.48 -1.53 -6.29
N GLY A 31 14.41 -2.01 -7.12
CA GLY A 31 14.59 -1.57 -8.50
C GLY A 31 14.88 -0.07 -8.59
N LYS A 32 13.98 0.66 -9.27
CA LYS A 32 14.09 2.13 -9.42
C LYS A 32 13.27 2.89 -8.37
N LEU A 33 12.57 2.20 -7.48
CA LEU A 33 11.71 2.83 -6.48
C LEU A 33 12.56 3.37 -5.32
N ARG A 34 12.26 4.58 -4.90
CA ARG A 34 12.93 5.22 -3.76
C ARG A 34 12.56 4.56 -2.45
N GLY A 35 13.53 4.46 -1.55
CA GLY A 35 13.32 3.95 -0.20
C GLY A 35 13.31 2.43 -0.11
N GLN A 36 13.09 1.94 1.10
CA GLN A 36 13.19 0.54 1.48
C GLN A 36 12.34 0.28 2.72
N LYS A 37 12.39 -0.91 3.27
CA LYS A 37 11.71 -1.27 4.54
C LYS A 37 11.80 -0.13 5.57
N ARG A 38 10.67 0.27 6.15
CA ARG A 38 10.47 1.38 7.09
C ARG A 38 10.48 2.77 6.45
N SER A 39 10.43 2.86 5.13
CA SER A 39 10.27 4.11 4.41
C SER A 39 8.83 4.26 3.91
N MET A 40 8.33 5.47 3.86
CA MET A 40 7.02 5.81 3.29
C MET A 40 7.07 6.06 1.77
N TYR A 41 8.25 5.98 1.16
CA TYR A 41 8.39 6.00 -0.30
C TYR A 41 7.98 4.66 -0.93
N GLU A 42 7.78 4.66 -2.25
CA GLU A 42 7.31 3.47 -2.98
C GLU A 42 8.17 2.23 -2.73
N GLY A 43 9.50 2.35 -2.62
CA GLY A 43 10.37 1.21 -2.33
C GLY A 43 10.18 0.59 -0.95
N GLY A 44 9.56 1.32 -0.02
CA GLY A 44 9.19 0.79 1.30
C GLY A 44 7.78 0.22 1.37
N LEU A 45 6.87 0.70 0.52
CA LEU A 45 5.44 0.36 0.57
C LEU A 45 5.01 -0.57 -0.57
N ARG A 46 5.53 -0.36 -1.79
CA ARG A 46 5.14 -1.13 -2.95
C ARG A 46 5.88 -2.47 -3.00
N VAL A 47 5.11 -3.54 -2.96
CA VAL A 47 5.61 -4.92 -2.94
C VAL A 47 4.97 -5.74 -4.06
N PRO A 48 5.60 -6.83 -4.50
CA PRO A 48 4.98 -7.77 -5.43
C PRO A 48 3.72 -8.39 -4.79
N LEU A 49 2.66 -8.51 -5.58
CA LEU A 49 1.49 -9.31 -5.26
C LEU A 49 1.18 -10.22 -6.44
N ILE A 50 1.21 -11.52 -6.22
CA ILE A 50 0.87 -12.54 -7.22
C ILE A 50 -0.27 -13.38 -6.65
N VAL A 51 -1.34 -13.53 -7.44
CA VAL A 51 -2.48 -14.34 -7.05
C VAL A 51 -2.70 -15.46 -8.08
N LYS A 52 -2.81 -16.69 -7.60
CA LYS A 52 -3.09 -17.85 -8.42
C LYS A 52 -4.35 -18.56 -7.92
N TRP A 53 -5.32 -18.73 -8.82
CA TRP A 53 -6.50 -19.57 -8.60
C TRP A 53 -6.92 -20.21 -9.94
N PRO A 54 -6.50 -21.44 -10.19
CA PRO A 54 -6.81 -22.12 -11.44
C PRO A 54 -8.31 -22.15 -11.74
N ASP A 55 -8.66 -22.00 -13.00
CA ASP A 55 -10.05 -21.95 -13.52
C ASP A 55 -10.90 -20.76 -13.05
N LYS A 56 -10.42 -19.94 -12.12
CA LYS A 56 -11.14 -18.74 -11.63
C LYS A 56 -10.44 -17.44 -12.02
N ILE A 57 -9.12 -17.44 -12.09
CA ILE A 57 -8.30 -16.30 -12.50
C ILE A 57 -7.54 -16.68 -13.77
N ARG A 58 -7.67 -15.83 -14.81
CA ARG A 58 -6.95 -16.04 -16.07
C ARG A 58 -5.46 -15.90 -15.85
N ALA A 59 -4.70 -16.92 -16.28
CA ALA A 59 -3.24 -16.93 -16.18
C ALA A 59 -2.59 -15.84 -17.06
N GLY A 60 -1.42 -15.32 -16.63
CA GLY A 60 -0.63 -14.34 -17.36
C GLY A 60 -1.24 -12.93 -17.42
N ARG A 61 -2.24 -12.65 -16.60
CA ARG A 61 -2.84 -11.32 -16.48
C ARG A 61 -2.02 -10.44 -15.54
N THR A 62 -1.97 -9.15 -15.85
CA THR A 62 -1.47 -8.08 -14.96
C THR A 62 -2.57 -7.08 -14.68
N SER A 63 -2.48 -6.37 -13.57
CA SER A 63 -3.39 -5.30 -13.17
C SER A 63 -2.61 -4.14 -12.59
N ASP A 64 -3.05 -2.91 -12.92
CA ASP A 64 -2.53 -1.66 -12.37
C ASP A 64 -3.39 -1.13 -11.21
N LEU A 65 -4.39 -1.91 -10.76
CA LEU A 65 -5.21 -1.54 -9.60
C LEU A 65 -4.32 -1.43 -8.36
N PRO A 66 -4.23 -0.25 -7.71
CA PRO A 66 -3.58 -0.14 -6.44
C PRO A 66 -4.39 -0.88 -5.37
N VAL A 67 -3.74 -1.84 -4.71
CA VAL A 67 -4.28 -2.56 -3.56
C VAL A 67 -3.29 -2.48 -2.39
N TYR A 68 -3.77 -2.61 -1.16
CA TYR A 68 -2.91 -2.64 0.01
C TYR A 68 -3.41 -3.66 1.05
N PHE A 69 -2.65 -3.91 2.11
CA PHE A 69 -2.94 -5.01 3.04
C PHE A 69 -4.35 -5.04 3.64
N PRO A 70 -4.97 -3.89 4.00
CA PRO A 70 -6.36 -3.89 4.47
C PRO A 70 -7.36 -4.54 3.51
N ASP A 71 -7.05 -4.61 2.20
CA ASP A 71 -7.93 -5.18 1.17
C ASP A 71 -7.99 -6.71 1.21
N ILE A 72 -7.01 -7.35 1.81
CA ILE A 72 -6.94 -8.82 1.89
C ILE A 72 -8.14 -9.38 2.66
N PHE A 73 -8.47 -8.80 3.82
CA PHE A 73 -9.55 -9.29 4.66
C PHE A 73 -10.92 -9.24 3.96
N PRO A 74 -11.40 -8.10 3.42
CA PRO A 74 -12.68 -8.06 2.70
C PRO A 74 -12.68 -8.94 1.45
N THR A 75 -11.54 -9.10 0.76
CA THR A 75 -11.42 -10.02 -0.38
C THR A 75 -11.64 -11.46 0.02
N LEU A 76 -11.03 -11.91 1.11
CA LEU A 76 -11.20 -13.27 1.64
C LEU A 76 -12.62 -13.48 2.18
N ALA A 77 -13.20 -12.50 2.84
CA ALA A 77 -14.58 -12.56 3.34
C ALA A 77 -15.60 -12.71 2.18
N GLU A 78 -15.46 -11.90 1.13
CA GLU A 78 -16.30 -12.01 -0.08
C GLU A 78 -16.12 -13.37 -0.77
N LEU A 79 -14.88 -13.83 -0.90
CA LEU A 79 -14.53 -15.11 -1.50
C LEU A 79 -15.16 -16.28 -0.74
N ALA A 80 -15.15 -16.22 0.59
CA ALA A 80 -15.75 -17.23 1.46
C ALA A 80 -17.28 -17.08 1.64
N ASN A 81 -17.87 -16.05 1.03
CA ASN A 81 -19.28 -15.69 1.21
C ASN A 81 -19.67 -15.45 2.67
N ILE A 82 -18.76 -14.83 3.44
CA ILE A 82 -18.96 -14.52 4.86
C ILE A 82 -19.46 -13.08 5.00
N ASN A 83 -20.61 -12.92 5.65
CA ASN A 83 -21.03 -11.61 6.13
C ASN A 83 -20.29 -11.29 7.43
N THR A 84 -19.37 -10.33 7.38
CA THR A 84 -18.54 -9.96 8.53
C THR A 84 -19.32 -9.20 9.61
N GLY A 85 -20.51 -8.70 9.32
CA GLY A 85 -21.26 -7.81 10.20
C GLY A 85 -20.60 -6.44 10.45
N MET A 86 -19.45 -6.18 9.86
CA MET A 86 -18.70 -4.92 10.04
C MET A 86 -19.34 -3.79 9.22
N LYS A 87 -19.70 -2.70 9.89
CA LYS A 87 -20.30 -1.52 9.23
C LYS A 87 -19.29 -0.70 8.41
N LYS A 88 -18.02 -0.78 8.77
CA LYS A 88 -16.93 -0.06 8.11
C LYS A 88 -15.66 -0.92 8.12
N MET A 89 -15.00 -0.99 6.99
CA MET A 89 -13.68 -1.60 6.81
C MET A 89 -12.79 -0.59 6.10
N ASP A 90 -11.49 -0.59 6.42
CA ASP A 90 -10.51 0.27 5.74
C ASP A 90 -10.14 -0.27 4.35
N GLY A 91 -10.30 -1.57 4.14
CA GLY A 91 -10.04 -2.24 2.88
C GLY A 91 -11.26 -2.38 1.99
N ILE A 92 -11.01 -2.50 0.69
CA ILE A 92 -12.00 -2.78 -0.37
C ILE A 92 -11.63 -4.12 -0.99
N SER A 93 -12.62 -5.02 -1.15
CA SER A 93 -12.38 -6.28 -1.84
C SER A 93 -11.92 -6.06 -3.28
N PHE A 94 -10.83 -6.73 -3.67
CA PHE A 94 -10.36 -6.78 -5.05
C PHE A 94 -10.69 -8.11 -5.76
N LEU A 95 -11.61 -8.90 -5.20
CA LEU A 95 -12.12 -10.10 -5.85
C LEU A 95 -12.74 -9.84 -7.23
N PRO A 96 -13.49 -8.73 -7.45
CA PRO A 96 -13.97 -8.37 -8.79
C PRO A 96 -12.84 -8.20 -9.81
N GLU A 97 -11.74 -7.55 -9.44
CA GLU A 97 -10.56 -7.39 -10.29
C GLU A 97 -9.91 -8.74 -10.62
N LEU A 98 -9.83 -9.65 -9.66
CA LEU A 98 -9.27 -10.98 -9.88
C LEU A 98 -10.09 -11.85 -10.84
N THR A 99 -11.42 -11.71 -10.81
CA THR A 99 -12.34 -12.64 -11.51
C THR A 99 -13.04 -12.07 -12.73
N ASP A 100 -12.85 -10.79 -13.05
CA ASP A 100 -13.51 -10.06 -14.15
C ASP A 100 -15.07 -10.13 -14.11
N LYS A 101 -15.67 -10.34 -12.93
CA LYS A 101 -17.11 -10.61 -12.82
C LYS A 101 -17.97 -9.41 -12.47
N LYS A 102 -17.40 -8.38 -11.89
CA LYS A 102 -18.11 -7.18 -11.42
C LYS A 102 -17.25 -5.94 -11.63
N LYS A 103 -17.87 -4.75 -11.55
CA LYS A 103 -17.13 -3.50 -11.51
C LYS A 103 -16.32 -3.42 -10.22
N GLN A 104 -15.01 -3.19 -10.35
CA GLN A 104 -14.11 -2.99 -9.22
C GLN A 104 -14.28 -1.58 -8.63
N GLU A 105 -14.52 -1.53 -7.34
CA GLU A 105 -14.43 -0.30 -6.56
C GLU A 105 -12.96 0.07 -6.33
N LYS A 106 -12.67 1.37 -6.28
CA LYS A 106 -11.32 1.89 -6.06
C LYS A 106 -11.28 2.67 -4.76
N HIS A 107 -10.12 2.68 -4.11
CA HIS A 107 -9.86 3.58 -3.01
C HIS A 107 -9.90 5.02 -3.48
N ASN A 108 -10.60 5.87 -2.72
CA ASN A 108 -10.47 7.30 -2.90
C ASN A 108 -9.08 7.78 -2.49
N TYR A 109 -8.54 7.20 -1.41
CA TYR A 109 -7.16 7.40 -0.97
C TYR A 109 -6.68 6.15 -0.23
N MET A 110 -5.36 6.01 -0.11
CA MET A 110 -4.69 5.06 0.77
C MET A 110 -3.80 5.83 1.74
N TYR A 111 -3.81 5.43 3.01
CA TYR A 111 -3.08 6.09 4.08
C TYR A 111 -2.16 5.12 4.81
N TRP A 112 -0.95 5.56 5.09
CA TRP A 112 0.02 4.83 5.90
C TRP A 112 0.63 5.75 6.93
N GLU A 113 0.84 5.20 8.12
CA GLU A 113 1.66 5.85 9.12
C GLU A 113 2.51 4.85 9.88
N LEU A 114 3.68 5.28 10.31
CA LEU A 114 4.65 4.47 11.02
C LEU A 114 5.27 5.28 12.14
N PRO A 115 5.13 4.84 13.40
CA PRO A 115 5.85 5.44 14.52
C PRO A 115 7.36 5.35 14.33
N ILE A 116 8.05 6.45 14.61
CA ILE A 116 9.51 6.51 14.51
C ILE A 116 10.13 5.93 15.76
N TYR A 117 10.91 4.85 15.59
CA TYR A 117 11.66 4.24 16.66
C TYR A 117 13.11 4.74 16.67
N GLU A 118 13.54 5.32 17.80
CA GLU A 118 14.91 5.79 18.02
C GLU A 118 15.78 4.68 18.60
N TRP A 119 16.53 3.97 17.78
CA TRP A 119 17.34 2.82 18.16
C TRP A 119 18.40 3.14 19.23
N SER A 120 18.96 4.35 19.22
CA SER A 120 19.94 4.81 20.22
C SER A 120 19.36 4.91 21.61
N LYS A 121 18.10 5.30 21.72
CA LYS A 121 17.37 5.46 22.97
C LYS A 121 16.53 4.23 23.34
N ARG A 122 16.31 3.31 22.39
CA ARG A 122 15.45 2.14 22.50
C ARG A 122 13.99 2.49 22.85
N GLU A 123 13.48 3.59 22.28
CA GLU A 123 12.13 4.08 22.51
C GLU A 123 11.49 4.64 21.23
N TYR A 124 10.18 4.85 21.22
CA TYR A 124 9.48 5.59 20.18
C TYR A 124 9.60 7.08 20.44
N SER A 125 9.90 7.85 19.38
CA SER A 125 10.11 9.30 19.46
C SER A 125 8.84 10.12 19.72
N GLY A 126 7.67 9.49 19.67
CA GLY A 126 6.40 10.20 19.66
C GLY A 126 6.04 10.81 18.30
N LYS A 127 6.89 10.66 17.29
CA LYS A 127 6.68 11.20 15.93
C LYS A 127 6.27 10.11 14.94
N LEU A 128 5.58 10.51 13.87
CA LEU A 128 5.04 9.62 12.85
C LEU A 128 5.59 9.96 11.47
N GLN A 129 6.10 8.96 10.75
CA GLN A 129 6.22 9.04 9.31
C GLN A 129 4.83 8.78 8.70
N GLN A 130 4.48 9.50 7.65
CA GLN A 130 3.16 9.37 7.04
C GLN A 130 3.23 9.43 5.52
N ALA A 131 2.33 8.72 4.86
CA ALA A 131 2.11 8.84 3.44
C ALA A 131 0.61 8.75 3.11
N VAL A 132 0.22 9.49 2.08
CA VAL A 132 -1.11 9.41 1.46
C VAL A 132 -0.94 9.24 -0.03
N ARG A 133 -1.71 8.34 -0.62
CA ARG A 133 -1.83 8.21 -2.08
C ARG A 133 -3.28 8.45 -2.50
N HIS A 134 -3.44 9.30 -3.50
CA HIS A 134 -4.70 9.57 -4.19
C HIS A 134 -4.43 9.55 -5.69
N ASP A 135 -4.99 8.59 -6.41
CA ASP A 135 -4.73 8.35 -7.83
C ASP A 135 -3.21 8.33 -8.14
N GLN A 136 -2.74 9.30 -8.96
CA GLN A 136 -1.33 9.47 -9.31
C GLN A 136 -0.53 10.29 -8.29
N TRP A 137 -1.20 10.94 -7.35
CA TRP A 137 -0.53 11.79 -6.36
C TRP A 137 -0.13 10.99 -5.13
N LYS A 138 1.06 11.28 -4.63
CA LYS A 138 1.53 10.75 -3.37
C LYS A 138 2.21 11.83 -2.56
N MET A 139 1.75 12.05 -1.35
CA MET A 139 2.41 12.89 -0.38
C MET A 139 3.06 12.07 0.72
N VAL A 140 4.26 12.50 1.13
CA VAL A 140 5.08 11.82 2.13
C VAL A 140 5.64 12.84 3.10
N ARG A 141 5.73 12.51 4.38
CA ARG A 141 6.55 13.23 5.34
C ARG A 141 7.30 12.30 6.28
N HIS A 142 8.52 12.66 6.62
CA HIS A 142 9.41 11.84 7.45
C HIS A 142 9.08 11.86 8.94
N ASN A 143 8.43 12.91 9.39
CA ASN A 143 7.77 13.02 10.68
C ASN A 143 6.74 14.14 10.62
N ASP A 144 5.84 14.18 11.58
CA ASP A 144 4.71 15.08 11.62
C ASP A 144 5.07 16.56 11.89
N GLU A 145 6.34 16.87 12.17
CA GLU A 145 6.89 18.24 12.27
C GLU A 145 7.53 18.72 10.96
N LYS A 146 7.71 17.86 9.97
CA LYS A 146 8.33 18.18 8.69
C LYS A 146 7.28 18.56 7.65
N PRO A 147 7.63 19.42 6.68
CA PRO A 147 6.75 19.71 5.56
C PRO A 147 6.46 18.45 4.74
N TRP A 148 5.34 18.44 4.04
CA TRP A 148 5.01 17.43 3.09
C TRP A 148 5.86 17.52 1.82
N GLU A 149 6.26 16.39 1.30
CA GLU A 149 6.75 16.21 -0.06
C GLU A 149 5.58 15.71 -0.92
N LEU A 150 5.51 16.11 -2.19
CA LEU A 150 4.48 15.69 -3.15
C LEU A 150 5.12 15.16 -4.41
N TYR A 151 4.60 14.02 -4.90
CA TYR A 151 5.08 13.34 -6.10
C TYR A 151 3.92 12.95 -7.01
N ASN A 152 4.17 12.99 -8.33
CA ASN A 152 3.27 12.45 -9.34
C ASN A 152 3.82 11.09 -9.80
N LEU A 153 3.30 9.99 -9.26
CA LEU A 153 3.81 8.64 -9.51
C LEU A 153 3.66 8.17 -10.96
N SER A 154 2.76 8.79 -11.76
CA SER A 154 2.63 8.45 -13.18
C SER A 154 3.77 9.00 -14.03
N ARG A 155 4.43 10.07 -13.57
CA ARG A 155 5.55 10.74 -14.26
C ARG A 155 6.88 10.52 -13.56
N ASP A 156 6.85 10.34 -12.26
CA ASP A 156 8.00 10.20 -11.37
C ASP A 156 7.77 9.04 -10.37
N PRO A 157 7.77 7.80 -10.83
CA PRO A 157 7.58 6.63 -9.96
C PRO A 157 8.74 6.41 -8.98
N ALA A 158 9.88 7.08 -9.21
CA ALA A 158 11.05 7.05 -8.34
C ALA A 158 11.02 8.12 -7.23
N GLU A 159 10.00 8.97 -7.19
CA GLU A 159 9.86 10.02 -6.18
C GLU A 159 11.10 10.92 -6.07
N SER A 160 11.66 11.29 -7.25
CA SER A 160 12.92 12.02 -7.37
C SER A 160 12.74 13.53 -7.30
N ASN A 161 11.58 14.03 -7.70
CA ASN A 161 11.30 15.45 -7.85
C ASN A 161 10.12 15.87 -6.99
N ASN A 162 10.41 16.45 -5.82
CA ASN A 162 9.41 17.02 -4.93
C ASN A 162 8.79 18.28 -5.56
N ILE A 163 7.48 18.25 -5.78
CA ILE A 163 6.71 19.33 -6.41
C ILE A 163 5.71 19.99 -5.45
N ALA A 164 5.85 19.79 -4.14
CA ALA A 164 4.92 20.31 -3.13
C ALA A 164 4.73 21.83 -3.21
N GLU A 165 5.81 22.59 -3.43
CA GLU A 165 5.75 24.05 -3.55
C GLU A 165 4.93 24.52 -4.77
N LYS A 166 4.82 23.69 -5.81
CA LYS A 166 4.07 24.02 -7.04
C LYS A 166 2.60 23.67 -6.96
N HIS A 167 2.21 22.84 -5.97
CA HIS A 167 0.87 22.29 -5.83
C HIS A 167 0.38 22.33 -4.37
N PRO A 168 0.38 23.50 -3.70
CA PRO A 168 -0.10 23.60 -2.33
C PRO A 168 -1.57 23.19 -2.17
N GLU A 169 -2.39 23.40 -3.20
CA GLU A 169 -3.80 23.01 -3.22
C GLU A 169 -3.99 21.50 -3.09
N ILE A 170 -3.12 20.70 -3.70
CA ILE A 170 -3.17 19.23 -3.61
C ILE A 170 -2.75 18.79 -2.20
N ILE A 171 -1.73 19.42 -1.63
CA ILE A 171 -1.31 19.15 -0.25
C ILE A 171 -2.45 19.41 0.72
N GLU A 172 -3.15 20.55 0.58
CA GLU A 172 -4.27 20.91 1.45
C GLU A 172 -5.41 19.91 1.33
N GLU A 173 -5.81 19.54 0.11
CA GLU A 173 -6.82 18.54 -0.14
C GLU A 173 -6.46 17.18 0.50
N MET A 174 -5.24 16.68 0.25
CA MET A 174 -4.81 15.38 0.73
C MET A 174 -4.59 15.36 2.25
N ASN A 175 -4.21 16.47 2.86
CA ASN A 175 -4.00 16.54 4.31
C ASN A 175 -5.30 16.32 5.11
N GLN A 176 -6.47 16.58 4.53
CA GLN A 176 -7.76 16.29 5.17
C GLN A 176 -7.93 14.80 5.47
N TRP A 177 -7.35 13.90 4.66
CA TRP A 177 -7.38 12.47 4.93
C TRP A 177 -6.43 12.07 6.07
N VAL A 178 -5.29 12.76 6.19
CA VAL A 178 -4.38 12.57 7.33
C VAL A 178 -5.07 12.87 8.64
N GLU A 179 -5.70 14.04 8.73
CA GLU A 179 -6.38 14.47 9.96
C GLU A 179 -7.52 13.52 10.37
N ARG A 180 -8.17 12.90 9.40
CA ARG A 180 -9.26 11.92 9.67
C ARG A 180 -8.77 10.55 10.11
N ASN A 181 -7.54 10.18 9.74
CA ASN A 181 -7.03 8.81 9.94
C ASN A 181 -5.87 8.72 10.93
N ARG A 182 -5.31 9.87 11.34
CA ARG A 182 -4.20 9.91 12.27
C ARG A 182 -4.52 9.16 13.56
N LEU A 183 -3.66 8.21 13.91
CA LEU A 183 -3.75 7.54 15.20
C LEU A 183 -3.42 8.54 16.31
N ASN A 184 -4.34 8.67 17.26
CA ASN A 184 -4.01 9.34 18.52
C ASN A 184 -3.12 8.38 19.30
N MET A 185 -1.81 8.60 19.26
CA MET A 185 -0.89 7.90 20.15
C MET A 185 -1.18 8.39 21.57
N ILE A 186 -1.77 7.51 22.36
CA ILE A 186 -2.02 7.67 23.80
C ILE A 186 -0.71 7.48 24.55
#